data_98dd6a8e5e1011ca6c03c1e13a13d0ce
#
_entry.id   98dd6a8e5e1011ca6c03c1e13a13d0ce
#
_cell.length_a   1.000
_cell.length_b   1.000
_cell.length_c   1.000
_cell.angle_alpha   90.00
_cell.angle_beta   90.00
_cell.angle_gamma   90.00
#
_symmetry.space_group_name_H-M   'P 1'
#
loop_
_entity.id
_entity.type
_entity.pdbx_description
1 polymer ?
#
loop_
_entity_poly.entity_id
_entity_poly.type
_entity_poly.pdbx_seq_one_letter_code
_entity_poly.pdbx_strand_id
1 'polypeptide(L)'
;MSNNTDYILQVKDLKKYFPIKGGLLSHTVGQVKAVDGVTFNLKRGTTMGLVGESGCGKTTTGRVILRLAGEKTGGEVLFNGQEVYDMSHKQLRGLRTKMQIIFQDPFSSLSPRLPVGEIIGEAVREHKLVSKAEFNDYIDNVMDHCGLQPFHKDRYPHEFSGGQRQRICIARALALNPEFVVCDEPVSAL
;
A
#
# COMPACT_ATOMS: atom_id res chain seq x y z
N MET A 1 0.36 -23.25 -20.74
CA MET A 1 0.66 -21.85 -20.36
C MET A 1 1.69 -21.92 -19.26
N SER A 2 2.93 -21.52 -19.51
CA SER A 2 4.01 -21.57 -18.54
C SER A 2 3.67 -20.63 -17.39
N ASN A 3 3.44 -21.18 -16.19
CA ASN A 3 3.39 -20.39 -14.97
C ASN A 3 4.77 -19.72 -14.82
N ASN A 4 4.86 -18.45 -15.22
CA ASN A 4 6.10 -17.68 -15.09
C ASN A 4 6.22 -17.23 -13.62
N THR A 5 6.70 -18.14 -12.77
CA THR A 5 6.87 -17.99 -11.33
C THR A 5 7.90 -16.91 -10.94
N ASP A 6 8.64 -16.38 -11.93
CA ASP A 6 9.70 -15.39 -11.71
C ASP A 6 9.16 -13.98 -11.37
N TYR A 7 7.94 -13.66 -11.81
CA TYR A 7 7.35 -12.35 -11.59
C TYR A 7 6.37 -12.37 -10.44
N ILE A 8 6.57 -11.43 -9.48
CA ILE A 8 5.63 -11.22 -8.38
C ILE A 8 4.43 -10.40 -8.83
N LEU A 9 4.66 -9.42 -9.70
CA LEU A 9 3.65 -8.52 -10.25
C LEU A 9 3.79 -8.42 -11.76
N GLN A 10 2.66 -8.52 -12.47
CA GLN A 10 2.57 -8.26 -13.89
C GLN A 10 1.41 -7.31 -14.15
N VAL A 11 1.69 -6.22 -14.83
CA VAL A 11 0.72 -5.18 -15.20
C VAL A 11 0.70 -5.08 -16.71
N LYS A 12 -0.49 -5.19 -17.32
CA LYS A 12 -0.66 -5.17 -18.78
C LYS A 12 -1.73 -4.19 -19.18
N ASP A 13 -1.38 -3.21 -20.00
CA ASP A 13 -2.27 -2.19 -20.58
C ASP A 13 -3.20 -1.55 -19.54
N LEU A 14 -2.68 -1.30 -18.32
CA LEU A 14 -3.47 -0.80 -17.20
C LEU A 14 -4.03 0.58 -17.49
N LYS A 15 -5.34 0.74 -17.30
CA LYS A 15 -6.08 1.98 -17.50
C LYS A 15 -6.91 2.33 -16.29
N LYS A 16 -6.84 3.60 -15.88
CA LYS A 16 -7.72 4.18 -14.85
C LYS A 16 -8.17 5.56 -15.27
N TYR A 17 -9.45 5.67 -15.57
CA TYR A 17 -10.11 6.92 -15.94
C TYR A 17 -11.10 7.30 -14.86
N PHE A 18 -11.09 8.55 -14.46
CA PHE A 18 -12.05 9.11 -13.51
C PHE A 18 -13.09 9.94 -14.27
N PRO A 19 -14.39 9.65 -14.11
CA PRO A 19 -15.43 10.41 -14.78
C PRO A 19 -15.54 11.83 -14.21
N ILE A 20 -15.59 12.82 -15.08
CA ILE A 20 -15.95 14.20 -14.74
C ILE A 20 -17.47 14.28 -14.83
N LYS A 21 -18.13 14.52 -13.69
CA LYS A 21 -19.57 14.72 -13.62
C LYS A 21 -19.91 16.20 -13.75
N GLY A 22 -20.93 16.53 -14.56
CA GLY A 22 -21.40 17.89 -14.76
C GLY A 22 -22.91 17.95 -14.91
N GLY A 23 -23.47 19.19 -14.80
CA GLY A 23 -24.88 19.45 -14.92
C GLY A 23 -25.75 19.05 -13.72
N LEU A 24 -27.02 19.47 -13.72
CA LEU A 24 -27.99 19.29 -12.62
C LEU A 24 -28.27 17.79 -12.32
N LEU A 25 -28.07 16.90 -13.30
CA LEU A 25 -28.33 15.45 -13.21
C LEU A 25 -27.03 14.62 -13.11
N SER A 26 -25.90 15.25 -12.81
CA SER A 26 -24.61 14.56 -12.62
C SER A 26 -24.20 13.62 -13.78
N HIS A 27 -24.48 14.01 -15.04
CA HIS A 27 -24.04 13.24 -16.20
C HIS A 27 -22.52 13.29 -16.38
N THR A 28 -21.93 12.20 -16.91
CA THR A 28 -20.52 12.17 -17.26
C THR A 28 -20.28 13.05 -18.48
N VAL A 29 -19.57 14.17 -18.30
CA VAL A 29 -19.25 15.15 -19.36
C VAL A 29 -17.84 14.99 -19.92
N GLY A 30 -17.01 14.15 -19.27
CA GLY A 30 -15.64 13.88 -19.69
C GLY A 30 -14.96 12.86 -18.77
N GLN A 31 -13.68 12.56 -19.03
CA GLN A 31 -12.89 11.65 -18.22
C GLN A 31 -11.47 12.18 -18.04
N VAL A 32 -10.91 12.06 -16.83
CA VAL A 32 -9.49 12.25 -16.56
C VAL A 32 -8.80 10.89 -16.71
N LYS A 33 -7.93 10.77 -17.70
CA LYS A 33 -7.11 9.58 -17.93
C LYS A 33 -5.88 9.61 -16.99
N ALA A 34 -6.05 9.17 -15.75
CA ALA A 34 -5.00 9.21 -14.76
C ALA A 34 -3.91 8.13 -14.97
N VAL A 35 -4.29 7.00 -15.55
CA VAL A 35 -3.40 5.92 -16.02
C VAL A 35 -3.91 5.47 -17.37
N ASP A 36 -3.06 5.45 -18.41
CA ASP A 36 -3.46 5.13 -19.77
C ASP A 36 -2.42 4.23 -20.45
N GLY A 37 -2.66 2.92 -20.41
CA GLY A 37 -1.87 1.91 -21.12
C GLY A 37 -0.54 1.51 -20.46
N VAL A 38 -0.44 1.55 -19.13
CA VAL A 38 0.81 1.19 -18.42
C VAL A 38 1.03 -0.32 -18.43
N THR A 39 2.22 -0.74 -18.86
CA THR A 39 2.63 -2.16 -18.92
C THR A 39 4.02 -2.34 -18.37
N PHE A 40 4.18 -3.24 -17.38
CA PHE A 40 5.47 -3.67 -16.84
C PHE A 40 5.35 -4.97 -16.06
N ASN A 41 6.50 -5.61 -15.81
CA ASN A 41 6.61 -6.79 -14.96
C ASN A 41 7.65 -6.55 -13.88
N LEU A 42 7.37 -6.98 -12.66
CA LEU A 42 8.31 -6.93 -11.53
C LEU A 42 8.73 -8.34 -11.14
N LYS A 43 10.02 -8.61 -11.18
CA LYS A 43 10.57 -9.88 -10.71
C LYS A 43 10.54 -9.96 -9.18
N ARG A 44 10.40 -11.16 -8.67
CA ARG A 44 10.49 -11.43 -7.23
C ARG A 44 11.87 -11.03 -6.70
N GLY A 45 11.90 -10.38 -5.53
CA GLY A 45 13.16 -9.94 -4.89
C GLY A 45 13.86 -8.75 -5.58
N THR A 46 13.18 -8.04 -6.50
CA THR A 46 13.74 -6.85 -7.15
C THR A 46 12.96 -5.59 -6.80
N THR A 47 13.59 -4.43 -7.01
CA THR A 47 12.98 -3.11 -6.88
C THR A 47 12.84 -2.45 -8.23
N MET A 48 11.70 -1.77 -8.47
CA MET A 48 11.44 -0.99 -9.67
C MET A 48 11.12 0.45 -9.29
N GLY A 49 11.76 1.41 -9.92
CA GLY A 49 11.42 2.83 -9.81
C GLY A 49 10.44 3.26 -10.89
N LEU A 50 9.32 3.86 -10.48
CA LEU A 50 8.37 4.52 -11.37
C LEU A 50 8.63 6.03 -11.31
N VAL A 51 9.19 6.59 -12.38
CA VAL A 51 9.58 8.01 -12.45
C VAL A 51 8.73 8.76 -13.44
N GLY A 52 8.59 10.07 -13.24
CA GLY A 52 7.80 10.95 -14.08
C GLY A 52 7.49 12.27 -13.37
N GLU A 53 6.95 13.24 -14.09
CA GLU A 53 6.56 14.55 -13.55
C GLU A 53 5.48 14.45 -12.47
N SER A 54 5.34 15.52 -11.66
CA SER A 54 4.23 15.59 -10.69
C SER A 54 2.90 15.54 -11.42
N GLY A 55 1.95 14.75 -10.89
CA GLY A 55 0.62 14.59 -11.51
C GLY A 55 0.54 13.62 -12.68
N CYS A 56 1.63 12.99 -13.14
CA CYS A 56 1.61 12.05 -14.27
C CYS A 56 0.98 10.68 -13.97
N GLY A 57 0.43 10.47 -12.75
CA GLY A 57 -0.30 9.25 -12.41
C GLY A 57 0.48 8.19 -11.64
N LYS A 58 1.71 8.45 -11.13
CA LYS A 58 2.53 7.50 -10.35
C LYS A 58 1.76 6.94 -9.15
N THR A 59 1.30 7.82 -8.26
CA THR A 59 0.49 7.48 -7.08
C THR A 59 -0.78 6.72 -7.47
N THR A 60 -1.45 7.16 -8.53
CA THR A 60 -2.67 6.48 -9.02
C THR A 60 -2.36 5.07 -9.49
N THR A 61 -1.26 4.88 -10.24
CA THR A 61 -0.82 3.55 -10.68
C THR A 61 -0.61 2.60 -9.50
N GLY A 62 0.15 3.02 -8.48
CA GLY A 62 0.34 2.22 -7.26
C GLY A 62 -0.97 1.87 -6.56
N ARG A 63 -1.87 2.84 -6.40
CA ARG A 63 -3.18 2.62 -5.77
C ARG A 63 -4.10 1.70 -6.58
N VAL A 64 -4.06 1.77 -7.91
CA VAL A 64 -4.82 0.87 -8.80
C VAL A 64 -4.28 -0.56 -8.68
N ILE A 65 -2.96 -0.75 -8.70
CA ILE A 65 -2.33 -2.07 -8.52
C ILE A 65 -2.80 -2.72 -7.21
N LEU A 66 -2.90 -1.94 -6.14
CA LEU A 66 -3.36 -2.39 -4.83
C LEU A 66 -4.90 -2.44 -4.70
N ARG A 67 -5.64 -2.15 -5.77
CA ARG A 67 -7.12 -2.03 -5.75
C ARG A 67 -7.61 -1.07 -4.64
N LEU A 68 -6.90 0.05 -4.46
CA LEU A 68 -7.26 1.12 -3.51
C LEU A 68 -7.95 2.31 -4.19
N ALA A 69 -7.88 2.40 -5.52
CA ALA A 69 -8.51 3.47 -6.32
C ALA A 69 -9.86 3.06 -6.93
N GLY A 70 -10.54 2.06 -6.37
CA GLY A 70 -11.76 1.47 -6.94
C GLY A 70 -11.45 0.60 -8.17
N GLU A 71 -12.45 0.34 -9.02
CA GLU A 71 -12.29 -0.51 -10.20
C GLU A 71 -11.36 0.12 -11.25
N LYS A 72 -10.55 -0.71 -11.92
CA LYS A 72 -9.77 -0.29 -13.09
C LYS A 72 -10.69 -0.06 -14.29
N THR A 73 -10.27 0.78 -15.24
CA THR A 73 -11.02 1.01 -16.48
C THR A 73 -10.66 -0.04 -17.55
N GLY A 74 -9.45 -0.59 -17.49
CA GLY A 74 -9.00 -1.64 -18.41
C GLY A 74 -7.64 -2.21 -18.02
N GLY A 75 -7.20 -3.21 -18.78
CA GLY A 75 -5.94 -3.90 -18.56
C GLY A 75 -6.02 -5.00 -17.50
N GLU A 76 -4.86 -5.56 -17.14
CA GLU A 76 -4.72 -6.66 -16.20
C GLU A 76 -3.69 -6.33 -15.11
N VAL A 77 -3.93 -6.81 -13.88
CA VAL A 77 -3.01 -6.73 -12.74
C VAL A 77 -2.90 -8.11 -12.11
N LEU A 78 -1.84 -8.83 -12.42
CA LEU A 78 -1.60 -10.16 -11.88
C LEU A 78 -0.59 -10.09 -10.72
N PHE A 79 -1.00 -10.54 -9.55
CA PHE A 79 -0.11 -10.75 -8.41
C PHE A 79 0.04 -12.23 -8.14
N ASN A 80 1.28 -12.73 -8.13
CA ASN A 80 1.57 -14.17 -8.06
C ASN A 80 0.78 -14.99 -9.11
N GLY A 81 0.57 -14.42 -10.32
CA GLY A 81 -0.17 -15.05 -11.41
C GLY A 81 -1.70 -15.02 -11.28
N GLN A 82 -2.26 -14.39 -10.26
CA GLN A 82 -3.70 -14.25 -10.07
C GLN A 82 -4.17 -12.81 -10.34
N GLU A 83 -5.24 -12.63 -11.12
CA GLU A 83 -5.81 -11.31 -11.39
C GLU A 83 -6.42 -10.73 -10.11
N VAL A 84 -5.90 -9.56 -9.69
CA VAL A 84 -6.28 -8.90 -8.44
C VAL A 84 -7.75 -8.46 -8.46
N TYR A 85 -8.25 -8.09 -9.64
CA TYR A 85 -9.62 -7.58 -9.79
C TYR A 85 -10.69 -8.66 -9.86
N ASP A 86 -10.30 -9.91 -10.17
CA ASP A 86 -11.22 -11.05 -10.15
C ASP A 86 -11.37 -11.68 -8.76
N MET A 87 -10.57 -11.21 -7.78
CA MET A 87 -10.60 -11.74 -6.42
C MET A 87 -11.88 -11.37 -5.69
N SER A 88 -12.48 -12.35 -5.01
CA SER A 88 -13.55 -12.14 -4.05
C SER A 88 -13.08 -11.30 -2.86
N HIS A 89 -14.02 -10.72 -2.09
CA HIS A 89 -13.70 -9.95 -0.88
C HIS A 89 -12.84 -10.74 0.12
N LYS A 90 -13.09 -12.03 0.29
CA LYS A 90 -12.31 -12.90 1.18
C LYS A 90 -10.87 -13.06 0.71
N GLN A 91 -10.67 -13.29 -0.58
CA GLN A 91 -9.33 -13.40 -1.20
C GLN A 91 -8.59 -12.05 -1.13
N LEU A 92 -9.28 -10.95 -1.43
CA LEU A 92 -8.71 -9.60 -1.35
C LEU A 92 -8.28 -9.25 0.08
N ARG A 93 -9.04 -9.66 1.12
CA ARG A 93 -8.63 -9.50 2.52
C ARG A 93 -7.33 -10.25 2.83
N GLY A 94 -7.17 -11.49 2.35
CA GLY A 94 -5.90 -12.22 2.46
C GLY A 94 -4.76 -11.57 1.67
N LEU A 95 -5.07 -10.96 0.51
CA LEU A 95 -4.09 -10.24 -0.29
C LEU A 95 -3.54 -9.00 0.43
N ARG A 96 -4.35 -8.34 1.29
CA ARG A 96 -3.92 -7.15 2.05
C ARG A 96 -2.71 -7.39 2.97
N THR A 97 -2.49 -8.61 3.46
CA THR A 97 -1.27 -8.92 4.21
C THR A 97 -0.05 -9.00 3.33
N LYS A 98 -0.21 -9.37 2.06
CA LYS A 98 0.88 -9.62 1.12
C LYS A 98 1.29 -8.39 0.30
N MET A 99 0.38 -7.45 0.12
CA MET A 99 0.59 -6.22 -0.65
C MET A 99 0.33 -5.01 0.23
N GLN A 100 1.34 -4.20 0.47
CA GLN A 100 1.27 -3.03 1.34
C GLN A 100 1.64 -1.74 0.60
N ILE A 101 1.29 -0.60 1.20
CA ILE A 101 1.66 0.73 0.72
C ILE A 101 2.21 1.58 1.85
N ILE A 102 3.30 2.30 1.56
CA ILE A 102 3.83 3.37 2.39
C ILE A 102 3.46 4.67 1.66
N PHE A 103 2.62 5.48 2.30
CA PHE A 103 2.12 6.73 1.73
C PHE A 103 3.13 7.86 1.84
N GLN A 104 3.02 8.83 0.93
CA GLN A 104 3.85 10.04 0.87
C GLN A 104 3.75 10.90 2.14
N ASP A 105 2.53 11.08 2.67
CA ASP A 105 2.29 11.88 3.85
C ASP A 105 2.09 11.02 5.10
N PRO A 106 3.09 10.97 6.01
CA PRO A 106 2.96 10.21 7.25
C PRO A 106 1.96 10.83 8.24
N PHE A 107 1.67 12.15 8.14
CA PHE A 107 0.74 12.82 9.05
C PHE A 107 -0.69 12.36 8.82
N SER A 108 -1.15 12.37 7.57
CA SER A 108 -2.52 11.98 7.24
C SER A 108 -2.74 10.46 7.30
N SER A 109 -1.66 9.67 7.27
CA SER A 109 -1.75 8.21 7.25
C SER A 109 -1.78 7.54 8.63
N LEU A 110 -1.49 8.27 9.71
CA LEU A 110 -1.50 7.77 11.09
C LEU A 110 -2.71 8.32 11.86
N SER A 111 -3.44 7.45 12.57
CA SER A 111 -4.51 7.89 13.46
C SER A 111 -3.94 8.68 14.62
N PRO A 112 -4.34 9.95 14.84
CA PRO A 112 -3.82 10.75 15.96
C PRO A 112 -4.35 10.30 17.33
N ARG A 113 -5.34 9.40 17.35
CA ARG A 113 -6.06 8.94 18.54
C ARG A 113 -5.56 7.62 19.09
N LEU A 114 -4.70 6.93 18.36
CA LEU A 114 -4.16 5.62 18.73
C LEU A 114 -2.68 5.74 19.08
N PRO A 115 -2.20 5.03 20.12
CA PRO A 115 -0.79 4.91 20.39
C PRO A 115 -0.08 4.13 19.25
N VAL A 116 1.21 4.38 19.10
CA VAL A 116 2.02 3.83 18.01
C VAL A 116 1.99 2.30 17.95
N GLY A 117 2.07 1.63 19.11
CA GLY A 117 1.98 0.17 19.17
C GLY A 117 0.66 -0.37 18.63
N GLU A 118 -0.46 0.32 18.88
CA GLU A 118 -1.76 -0.03 18.33
C GLU A 118 -1.81 0.21 16.81
N ILE A 119 -1.27 1.34 16.33
CA ILE A 119 -1.22 1.64 14.88
C ILE A 119 -0.44 0.57 14.11
N ILE A 120 0.72 0.14 14.64
CA ILE A 120 1.54 -0.90 14.02
C ILE A 120 0.87 -2.27 14.13
N GLY A 121 0.27 -2.55 15.30
CA GLY A 121 -0.26 -3.86 15.66
C GLY A 121 -1.70 -4.13 15.21
N GLU A 122 -2.47 -3.12 14.80
CA GLU A 122 -3.88 -3.28 14.44
C GLU A 122 -4.10 -4.38 13.39
N ALA A 123 -3.37 -4.29 12.27
CA ALA A 123 -3.48 -5.27 11.19
C ALA A 123 -2.90 -6.64 11.57
N VAL A 124 -1.84 -6.69 12.38
CA VAL A 124 -1.26 -7.94 12.91
C VAL A 124 -2.30 -8.71 13.72
N ARG A 125 -3.04 -7.99 14.59
CA ARG A 125 -4.11 -8.55 15.43
C ARG A 125 -5.31 -8.98 14.58
N GLU A 126 -5.75 -8.13 13.66
CA GLU A 126 -6.90 -8.39 12.78
C GLU A 126 -6.68 -9.63 11.90
N HIS A 127 -5.47 -9.82 11.38
CA HIS A 127 -5.11 -10.98 10.58
C HIS A 127 -4.59 -12.17 11.41
N LYS A 128 -4.50 -12.03 12.74
CA LYS A 128 -4.06 -13.09 13.67
C LYS A 128 -2.69 -13.66 13.28
N LEU A 129 -1.74 -12.82 12.93
CA LEU A 129 -0.42 -13.24 12.46
C LEU A 129 0.42 -13.87 13.56
N VAL A 130 0.20 -13.45 14.80
CA VAL A 130 0.86 -14.00 16.00
C VAL A 130 -0.17 -14.23 17.10
N SER A 131 0.17 -15.06 18.09
CA SER A 131 -0.67 -15.28 19.26
C SER A 131 -0.73 -14.03 20.15
N LYS A 132 -1.73 -13.97 21.06
CA LYS A 132 -1.85 -12.86 22.02
C LYS A 132 -0.62 -12.76 22.94
N ALA A 133 -0.01 -13.89 23.29
CA ALA A 133 1.17 -13.94 24.16
C ALA A 133 2.41 -13.34 23.46
N GLU A 134 2.57 -13.58 22.18
CA GLU A 134 3.72 -13.13 21.38
C GLU A 134 3.53 -11.70 20.82
N PHE A 135 2.35 -11.12 20.92
CA PHE A 135 2.00 -9.87 20.24
C PHE A 135 2.92 -8.70 20.62
N ASN A 136 3.17 -8.50 21.92
CA ASN A 136 4.01 -7.39 22.39
C ASN A 136 5.45 -7.52 21.92
N ASP A 137 6.02 -8.70 22.05
CA ASP A 137 7.41 -8.99 21.63
C ASP A 137 7.55 -8.85 20.10
N TYR A 138 6.51 -9.24 19.35
CA TYR A 138 6.48 -9.06 17.90
C TYR A 138 6.49 -7.58 17.51
N ILE A 139 5.65 -6.75 18.14
CA ILE A 139 5.58 -5.32 17.86
C ILE A 139 6.88 -4.61 18.26
N ASP A 140 7.43 -4.94 19.43
CA ASP A 140 8.72 -4.39 19.88
C ASP A 140 9.85 -4.72 18.89
N ASN A 141 9.86 -5.92 18.36
CA ASN A 141 10.82 -6.38 17.34
C ASN A 141 10.66 -5.61 16.01
N VAL A 142 9.41 -5.42 15.54
CA VAL A 142 9.12 -4.64 14.33
C VAL A 142 9.55 -3.18 14.50
N MET A 143 9.29 -2.59 15.67
CA MET A 143 9.70 -1.23 15.98
C MET A 143 11.22 -1.08 15.96
N ASP A 144 11.95 -2.00 16.61
CA ASP A 144 13.41 -1.99 16.66
C ASP A 144 14.03 -2.09 15.26
N HIS A 145 13.55 -3.01 14.41
CA HIS A 145 13.99 -3.14 13.02
C HIS A 145 13.78 -1.86 12.18
N CYS A 146 12.81 -1.04 12.56
CA CYS A 146 12.56 0.26 11.91
C CYS A 146 13.29 1.43 12.61
N GLY A 147 14.17 1.16 13.59
CA GLY A 147 14.91 2.16 14.35
C GLY A 147 14.01 3.02 15.26
N LEU A 148 12.91 2.42 15.75
CA LEU A 148 12.03 2.98 16.78
C LEU A 148 12.32 2.27 18.10
N GLN A 149 12.33 3.02 19.22
CA GLN A 149 12.55 2.41 20.54
C GLN A 149 11.25 1.77 21.04
N PRO A 150 11.28 0.52 21.57
CA PRO A 150 10.10 -0.19 22.05
C PRO A 150 9.30 0.59 23.12
N PHE A 151 9.98 1.37 23.99
CA PHE A 151 9.31 2.19 25.01
C PHE A 151 8.49 3.35 24.41
N HIS A 152 8.57 3.60 23.11
CA HIS A 152 7.74 4.59 22.41
C HIS A 152 6.37 4.05 22.01
N LYS A 153 6.07 2.75 22.19
CA LYS A 153 4.83 2.14 21.69
C LYS A 153 3.54 2.73 22.28
N ASP A 154 3.62 3.25 23.52
CA ASP A 154 2.48 3.85 24.22
C ASP A 154 2.29 5.34 23.90
N ARG A 155 3.22 5.95 23.13
CA ARG A 155 3.14 7.35 22.70
C ARG A 155 2.26 7.51 21.46
N TYR A 156 1.77 8.73 21.28
CA TYR A 156 0.92 9.10 20.16
C TYR A 156 1.72 9.72 19.00
N PRO A 157 1.24 9.65 17.75
CA PRO A 157 1.97 10.16 16.57
C PRO A 157 2.41 11.62 16.68
N HIS A 158 1.63 12.48 17.35
CA HIS A 158 1.96 13.90 17.50
C HIS A 158 3.20 14.16 18.37
N GLU A 159 3.65 13.19 19.17
CA GLU A 159 4.84 13.27 20.02
C GLU A 159 6.14 12.94 19.26
N PHE A 160 6.05 12.60 17.96
CA PHE A 160 7.18 12.17 17.13
C PHE A 160 7.54 13.21 16.06
N SER A 161 8.83 13.27 15.70
CA SER A 161 9.30 14.03 14.55
C SER A 161 8.76 13.48 13.23
N GLY A 162 8.85 14.26 12.15
CA GLY A 162 8.43 13.83 10.81
C GLY A 162 9.10 12.52 10.38
N GLY A 163 10.43 12.41 10.53
CA GLY A 163 11.17 11.19 10.19
C GLY A 163 10.80 9.99 11.08
N GLN A 164 10.51 10.20 12.37
CA GLN A 164 10.02 9.12 13.22
C GLN A 164 8.61 8.66 12.83
N ARG A 165 7.72 9.57 12.46
CA ARG A 165 6.38 9.20 11.92
C ARG A 165 6.50 8.41 10.62
N GLN A 166 7.45 8.76 9.76
CA GLN A 166 7.73 7.97 8.56
C GLN A 166 8.15 6.54 8.92
N ARG A 167 9.03 6.36 9.92
CA ARG A 167 9.43 5.04 10.42
C ARG A 167 8.24 4.26 10.99
N ILE A 168 7.28 4.93 11.66
CA ILE A 168 6.04 4.30 12.13
C ILE A 168 5.20 3.80 10.95
N CYS A 169 5.08 4.57 9.86
CA CYS A 169 4.37 4.13 8.65
C CYS A 169 5.06 2.93 7.99
N ILE A 170 6.39 2.93 7.97
CA ILE A 170 7.18 1.79 7.47
C ILE A 170 6.96 0.57 8.36
N ALA A 171 7.07 0.71 9.69
CA ALA A 171 6.84 -0.37 10.65
C ALA A 171 5.44 -0.97 10.50
N ARG A 172 4.39 -0.13 10.36
CA ARG A 172 3.02 -0.58 10.13
C ARG A 172 2.89 -1.44 8.86
N ALA A 173 3.53 -1.03 7.76
CA ALA A 173 3.50 -1.78 6.53
C ALA A 173 4.27 -3.10 6.63
N LEU A 174 5.47 -3.08 7.23
CA LEU A 174 6.34 -4.24 7.36
C LEU A 174 5.87 -5.24 8.43
N ALA A 175 5.07 -4.81 9.40
CA ALA A 175 4.51 -5.69 10.44
C ALA A 175 3.65 -6.84 9.88
N LEU A 176 3.17 -6.73 8.65
CA LEU A 176 2.44 -7.79 7.97
C LEU A 176 3.34 -8.77 7.19
N ASN A 177 4.66 -8.56 7.20
CA ASN A 177 5.65 -9.32 6.42
C ASN A 177 5.23 -9.44 4.93
N PRO A 178 5.02 -8.32 4.22
CA PRO A 178 4.45 -8.31 2.88
C PRO A 178 5.43 -8.88 1.84
N GLU A 179 4.87 -9.50 0.80
CA GLU A 179 5.63 -9.95 -0.37
C GLU A 179 5.91 -8.79 -1.36
N PHE A 180 5.09 -7.73 -1.32
CA PHE A 180 5.17 -6.58 -2.22
C PHE A 180 4.81 -5.28 -1.50
N VAL A 181 5.62 -4.24 -1.69
CA VAL A 181 5.37 -2.90 -1.10
C VAL A 181 5.45 -1.84 -2.19
N VAL A 182 4.42 -1.01 -2.24
CA VAL A 182 4.42 0.25 -3.00
C VAL A 182 4.92 1.36 -2.09
N CYS A 183 5.97 2.07 -2.50
CA CYS A 183 6.48 3.24 -1.81
C CYS A 183 6.10 4.49 -2.61
N ASP A 184 5.14 5.28 -2.11
CA ASP A 184 4.68 6.51 -2.75
C ASP A 184 5.46 7.68 -2.17
N GLU A 185 6.61 8.03 -2.79
CA GLU A 185 7.55 9.08 -2.39
C GLU A 185 7.94 9.06 -0.88
N PRO A 186 8.40 7.92 -0.34
CA PRO A 186 8.54 7.71 1.10
C PRO A 186 9.65 8.53 1.76
N VAL A 187 10.50 9.20 0.98
CA VAL A 187 11.70 9.93 1.46
C VAL A 187 11.60 11.45 1.33
N SER A 188 10.48 11.99 0.90
CA SER A 188 10.30 13.44 0.76
C SER A 188 10.27 14.21 2.09
N ALA A 189 10.21 13.49 3.23
CA ALA A 189 10.13 14.04 4.58
C ALA A 189 11.34 13.71 5.48
N LEU A 190 12.42 13.14 4.89
CA LEU A 190 13.67 12.84 5.61
C LEU A 190 14.67 13.98 5.45
#